data_73c149ffc7458fbdc0f78d47bcf15600
#
_entry.id   73c149ffc7458fbdc0f78d47bcf15600
#
_cell.length_a   1.000
_cell.length_b   1.000
_cell.length_c   1.000
_cell.angle_alpha   90.00
_cell.angle_beta   90.00
_cell.angle_gamma   90.00
#
_symmetry.space_group_name_H-M   'P 1'
#
loop_
_entity.id
_entity.type
_entity.pdbx_description
1 polymer ?
#
loop_
_entity_poly.entity_id
_entity_poly.type
_entity_poly.pdbx_seq_one_letter_code
_entity_poly.pdbx_strand_id
1 'polypeptide(L)'
;MTTAVNPATSGPARLRWLAAAALITGALMDMIDVTIVNVALPTIRHDLGASATQLEWVVSAYMLAFAAVLITAGSLGDLFGRKRLFLAGIAVFGLASLGAGLSGNASELIAARVVQGAAAAVMTPQLLATFRTMFSGRERGQAFGIYGAVLGLASAVGLLLGGLLLWAYLRRQPAGLYADRLAR
;
A
#
# COMPACT_ATOMS: atom_id res chain seq x y z
N MET A 1 32.15 0.13 32.80
CA MET A 1 31.73 0.70 31.48
C MET A 1 30.24 1.02 31.56
N THR A 2 29.91 2.22 31.98
CA THR A 2 28.53 2.73 32.11
C THR A 2 28.05 3.12 30.71
N THR A 3 27.15 2.33 30.15
CA THR A 3 26.48 2.66 28.90
C THR A 3 25.61 3.89 29.12
N ALA A 4 26.04 5.02 28.61
CA ALA A 4 25.29 6.26 28.60
C ALA A 4 23.95 6.01 27.88
N VAL A 5 22.85 6.06 28.60
CA VAL A 5 21.49 6.05 28.06
C VAL A 5 21.33 7.31 27.20
N ASN A 6 21.20 7.12 25.89
CA ASN A 6 21.00 8.21 24.95
C ASN A 6 19.64 8.90 25.23
N PRO A 7 19.59 10.16 25.65
CA PRO A 7 18.35 10.84 26.02
C PRO A 7 17.40 11.14 24.85
N ALA A 8 17.75 10.73 23.61
CA ALA A 8 16.93 10.97 22.41
C ALA A 8 15.64 10.13 22.32
N THR A 9 15.36 9.25 23.31
CA THR A 9 14.13 8.44 23.34
C THR A 9 13.05 8.95 24.32
N SER A 10 13.18 10.18 24.84
CA SER A 10 12.42 10.69 26.00
C SER A 10 11.14 11.47 25.66
N GLY A 11 10.47 11.16 24.55
CA GLY A 11 9.07 11.58 24.39
C GLY A 11 8.14 10.73 25.25
N PRO A 12 6.99 11.27 25.76
CA PRO A 12 6.04 10.47 26.52
C PRO A 12 5.63 9.23 25.71
N ALA A 13 5.61 8.05 26.35
CA ALA A 13 5.34 6.77 25.68
C ALA A 13 4.08 6.83 24.78
N ARG A 14 3.05 7.55 25.24
CA ARG A 14 1.82 7.78 24.51
C ARG A 14 2.04 8.46 23.14
N LEU A 15 2.93 9.43 23.06
CA LEU A 15 3.20 10.15 21.81
C LEU A 15 3.94 9.25 20.80
N ARG A 16 4.85 8.39 21.26
CA ARG A 16 5.55 7.41 20.43
C ARG A 16 4.58 6.40 19.80
N TRP A 17 3.64 5.89 20.60
CA TRP A 17 2.63 4.95 20.10
C TRP A 17 1.61 5.60 19.16
N LEU A 18 1.24 6.86 19.38
CA LEU A 18 0.41 7.62 18.42
C LEU A 18 1.12 7.82 17.08
N ALA A 19 2.43 8.15 17.12
CA ALA A 19 3.21 8.27 15.89
C ALA A 19 3.35 6.91 15.17
N ALA A 20 3.54 5.82 15.91
CA ALA A 20 3.55 4.47 15.35
C ALA A 20 2.20 4.13 14.69
N ALA A 21 1.08 4.44 15.34
CA ALA A 21 -0.25 4.23 14.76
C ALA A 21 -0.44 5.01 13.45
N ALA A 22 -0.02 6.28 13.40
CA ALA A 22 -0.07 7.08 12.17
C ALA A 22 0.77 6.48 11.04
N LEU A 23 1.98 5.98 11.36
CA LEU A 23 2.84 5.30 10.38
C LEU A 23 2.21 4.00 9.86
N ILE A 24 1.63 3.20 10.77
CA ILE A 24 0.93 1.95 10.42
C ILE A 24 -0.29 2.25 9.54
N THR A 25 -1.03 3.33 9.80
CA THR A 25 -2.17 3.74 8.97
C THR A 25 -1.74 4.03 7.53
N GLY A 26 -0.58 4.68 7.31
CA GLY A 26 -0.03 4.87 5.97
C GLY A 26 0.31 3.54 5.27
N ALA A 27 0.88 2.58 5.99
CA ALA A 27 1.14 1.25 5.44
C ALA A 27 -0.13 0.44 5.17
N LEU A 28 -1.18 0.62 5.98
CA LEU A 28 -2.50 0.04 5.74
C LEU A 28 -3.14 0.59 4.46
N MET A 29 -3.03 1.91 4.24
CA MET A 29 -3.55 2.55 3.03
C MET A 29 -2.94 1.93 1.77
N ASP A 30 -1.62 1.73 1.78
CA ASP A 30 -0.89 1.05 0.71
C ASP A 30 -1.37 -0.39 0.49
N MET A 31 -1.49 -1.17 1.57
CA MET A 31 -1.92 -2.57 1.50
C MET A 31 -3.36 -2.73 1.00
N ILE A 32 -4.25 -1.84 1.43
CA ILE A 32 -5.65 -1.79 0.98
C ILE A 32 -5.70 -1.47 -0.52
N ASP A 33 -4.91 -0.49 -0.97
CA ASP A 33 -4.84 -0.09 -2.38
C ASP A 33 -4.42 -1.27 -3.28
N VAL A 34 -3.33 -1.96 -2.93
CA VAL A 34 -2.87 -3.15 -3.68
C VAL A 34 -3.96 -4.21 -3.73
N THR A 35 -4.68 -4.43 -2.64
CA THR A 35 -5.73 -5.44 -2.57
C THR A 35 -6.95 -5.05 -3.40
N ILE A 36 -7.41 -3.80 -3.29
CA ILE A 36 -8.57 -3.29 -4.05
C ILE A 36 -8.32 -3.41 -5.55
N VAL A 37 -7.13 -3.03 -6.02
CA VAL A 37 -6.79 -3.10 -7.45
C VAL A 37 -6.85 -4.53 -7.97
N ASN A 38 -6.30 -5.51 -7.23
CA ASN A 38 -6.36 -6.91 -7.62
C ASN A 38 -7.80 -7.44 -7.73
N VAL A 39 -8.68 -7.03 -6.82
CA VAL A 39 -10.10 -7.39 -6.84
C VAL A 39 -10.83 -6.70 -7.98
N ALA A 40 -10.46 -5.45 -8.30
CA ALA A 40 -11.10 -4.65 -9.32
C ALA A 40 -10.67 -5.01 -10.76
N LEU A 41 -9.65 -5.84 -10.97
CA LEU A 41 -9.15 -6.18 -12.31
C LEU A 41 -10.25 -6.62 -13.31
N PRO A 42 -11.24 -7.47 -12.94
CA PRO A 42 -12.32 -7.82 -13.85
C PRO A 42 -13.20 -6.62 -14.27
N THR A 43 -13.47 -5.73 -13.31
CA THR A 43 -14.24 -4.50 -13.52
C THR A 43 -13.47 -3.52 -14.41
N ILE A 44 -12.18 -3.31 -14.13
CA ILE A 44 -11.27 -2.49 -14.93
C ILE A 44 -11.23 -2.97 -16.38
N ARG A 45 -11.17 -4.29 -16.58
CA ARG A 45 -11.23 -4.88 -17.92
C ARG A 45 -12.51 -4.52 -18.67
N HIS A 46 -13.64 -4.62 -17.99
CA HIS A 46 -14.93 -4.37 -18.57
C HIS A 46 -15.15 -2.88 -18.86
N ASP A 47 -14.88 -2.01 -17.88
CA ASP A 47 -15.25 -0.59 -17.93
C ASP A 47 -14.27 0.26 -18.75
N LEU A 48 -12.97 -0.06 -18.68
CA LEU A 48 -11.93 0.64 -19.45
C LEU A 48 -11.58 -0.07 -20.77
N GLY A 49 -12.21 -1.20 -21.10
CA GLY A 49 -11.88 -1.98 -22.28
C GLY A 49 -10.42 -2.49 -22.29
N ALA A 50 -9.81 -2.70 -21.10
CA ALA A 50 -8.41 -3.01 -20.98
C ALA A 50 -8.06 -4.39 -21.54
N SER A 51 -7.00 -4.46 -22.32
CA SER A 51 -6.41 -5.73 -22.78
C SER A 51 -5.78 -6.51 -21.61
N ALA A 52 -5.54 -7.81 -21.79
CA ALA A 52 -4.86 -8.64 -20.79
C ALA A 52 -3.49 -8.06 -20.42
N THR A 53 -2.70 -7.63 -21.41
CA THR A 53 -1.40 -7.00 -21.19
C THR A 53 -1.50 -5.70 -20.40
N GLN A 54 -2.51 -4.87 -20.63
CA GLN A 54 -2.72 -3.65 -19.86
C GLN A 54 -3.07 -3.96 -18.39
N LEU A 55 -3.86 -4.99 -18.12
CA LEU A 55 -4.15 -5.43 -16.75
C LEU A 55 -2.90 -5.93 -16.02
N GLU A 56 -2.03 -6.66 -16.71
CA GLU A 56 -0.72 -7.04 -16.17
C GLU A 56 0.13 -5.81 -15.84
N TRP A 57 0.12 -4.78 -16.69
CA TRP A 57 0.82 -3.53 -16.43
C TRP A 57 0.22 -2.73 -15.26
N VAL A 58 -1.08 -2.74 -15.04
CA VAL A 58 -1.71 -2.10 -13.87
C VAL A 58 -1.10 -2.61 -12.55
N VAL A 59 -0.80 -3.91 -12.47
CA VAL A 59 -0.16 -4.51 -11.29
C VAL A 59 1.36 -4.33 -11.32
N SER A 60 2.00 -4.67 -12.44
CA SER A 60 3.46 -4.71 -12.57
C SER A 60 4.10 -3.33 -12.50
N ALA A 61 3.45 -2.29 -13.07
CA ALA A 61 3.97 -0.93 -13.06
C ALA A 61 4.15 -0.38 -11.65
N TYR A 62 3.20 -0.66 -10.76
CA TYR A 62 3.32 -0.34 -9.34
C TYR A 62 4.56 -1.00 -8.72
N MET A 63 4.70 -2.32 -8.89
CA MET A 63 5.79 -3.10 -8.29
C MET A 63 7.16 -2.67 -8.84
N LEU A 64 7.26 -2.40 -10.14
CA LEU A 64 8.49 -1.93 -10.79
C LEU A 64 8.89 -0.54 -10.28
N ALA A 65 7.95 0.40 -10.21
CA ALA A 65 8.20 1.74 -9.69
C ALA A 65 8.59 1.68 -8.20
N PHE A 66 7.90 0.85 -7.40
CA PHE A 66 8.25 0.61 -6.00
C PHE A 66 9.68 0.09 -5.86
N ALA A 67 10.04 -0.96 -6.59
CA ALA A 67 11.38 -1.56 -6.54
C ALA A 67 12.47 -0.57 -6.98
N ALA A 68 12.23 0.19 -8.05
CA ALA A 68 13.20 1.16 -8.58
C ALA A 68 13.50 2.30 -7.59
N VAL A 69 12.50 2.77 -6.87
CA VAL A 69 12.63 3.92 -5.95
C VAL A 69 13.07 3.49 -4.55
N LEU A 70 12.78 2.26 -4.12
CA LEU A 70 12.96 1.79 -2.75
C LEU A 70 14.40 1.98 -2.21
N ILE A 71 15.41 1.70 -3.04
CA ILE A 71 16.83 1.78 -2.63
C ILE A 71 17.22 3.24 -2.34
N THR A 72 16.83 4.15 -3.22
CA THR A 72 17.16 5.59 -3.09
C THR A 72 16.31 6.28 -2.02
N ALA A 73 15.08 5.83 -1.80
CA ALA A 73 14.17 6.38 -0.82
C ALA A 73 14.69 6.30 0.63
N GLY A 74 15.45 5.27 0.95
CA GLY A 74 16.10 5.15 2.26
C GLY A 74 17.09 6.29 2.54
N SER A 75 17.97 6.56 1.60
CA SER A 75 18.97 7.64 1.69
C SER A 75 18.32 9.04 1.68
N LEU A 76 17.25 9.23 0.91
CA LEU A 76 16.52 10.50 0.88
C LEU A 76 15.92 10.87 2.24
N GLY A 77 15.48 9.89 3.03
CA GLY A 77 14.96 10.12 4.38
C GLY A 77 15.99 10.69 5.35
N ASP A 78 17.24 10.33 5.20
CA ASP A 78 18.32 10.85 6.03
C ASP A 78 18.71 12.28 5.61
N LEU A 79 18.56 12.66 4.33
CA LEU A 79 18.84 13.99 3.81
C LEU A 79 17.72 15.00 4.07
N PHE A 80 16.48 14.64 3.76
CA PHE A 80 15.33 15.56 3.80
C PHE A 80 14.48 15.45 5.07
N GLY A 81 14.78 14.48 5.93
CA GLY A 81 14.07 14.20 7.16
C GLY A 81 12.91 13.22 6.96
N ARG A 82 12.93 12.13 7.72
CA ARG A 82 12.02 10.98 7.61
C ARG A 82 10.55 11.35 7.68
N LYS A 83 10.17 12.25 8.63
CA LYS A 83 8.78 12.71 8.80
C LYS A 83 8.28 13.44 7.55
N ARG A 84 9.07 14.38 7.02
CA ARG A 84 8.67 15.17 5.84
C ARG A 84 8.50 14.28 4.62
N LEU A 85 9.43 13.37 4.43
CA LEU A 85 9.41 12.46 3.28
C LEU A 85 8.24 11.47 3.37
N PHE A 86 7.93 10.95 4.57
CA PHE A 86 6.78 10.10 4.80
C PHE A 86 5.45 10.83 4.49
N LEU A 87 5.28 12.05 4.98
CA LEU A 87 4.09 12.86 4.72
C LEU A 87 3.95 13.24 3.24
N ALA A 88 5.05 13.57 2.58
CA ALA A 88 5.06 13.81 1.13
C ALA A 88 4.65 12.54 0.36
N GLY A 89 5.18 11.37 0.75
CA GLY A 89 4.79 10.08 0.20
C GLY A 89 3.29 9.81 0.33
N ILE A 90 2.71 10.02 1.52
CA ILE A 90 1.25 9.90 1.74
C ILE A 90 0.46 10.84 0.83
N ALA A 91 0.87 12.11 0.74
CA ALA A 91 0.18 13.10 -0.09
C ALA A 91 0.21 12.72 -1.57
N VAL A 92 1.40 12.34 -2.09
CA VAL A 92 1.57 11.92 -3.48
C VAL A 92 0.78 10.64 -3.76
N PHE A 93 0.83 9.66 -2.84
CA PHE A 93 0.07 8.43 -2.96
C PHE A 93 -1.44 8.70 -3.01
N GLY A 94 -1.96 9.53 -2.11
CA GLY A 94 -3.37 9.91 -2.08
C GLY A 94 -3.83 10.63 -3.35
N LEU A 95 -3.03 11.57 -3.86
CA LEU A 95 -3.32 12.26 -5.13
C LEU A 95 -3.30 11.28 -6.32
N ALA A 96 -2.32 10.38 -6.36
CA ALA A 96 -2.26 9.35 -7.40
C ALA A 96 -3.42 8.35 -7.30
N SER A 97 -3.88 8.04 -6.08
CA SER A 97 -5.07 7.20 -5.85
C SER A 97 -6.35 7.88 -6.38
N LEU A 98 -6.50 9.18 -6.16
CA LEU A 98 -7.58 9.95 -6.77
C LEU A 98 -7.48 9.94 -8.31
N GLY A 99 -6.27 10.13 -8.86
CA GLY A 99 -6.02 10.04 -10.31
C GLY A 99 -6.38 8.66 -10.86
N ALA A 100 -6.03 7.59 -10.15
CA ALA A 100 -6.42 6.21 -10.53
C ALA A 100 -7.93 6.02 -10.53
N GLY A 101 -8.64 6.57 -9.53
CA GLY A 101 -10.11 6.49 -9.45
C GLY A 101 -10.83 7.31 -10.52
N LEU A 102 -10.19 8.34 -11.08
CA LEU A 102 -10.73 9.20 -12.14
C LEU A 102 -10.24 8.82 -13.54
N SER A 103 -9.42 7.79 -13.68
CA SER A 103 -8.87 7.37 -14.96
C SER A 103 -9.97 6.94 -15.94
N GLY A 104 -9.94 7.51 -17.13
CA GLY A 104 -10.87 7.20 -18.21
C GLY A 104 -10.39 6.08 -19.14
N ASN A 105 -9.15 5.64 -19.00
CA ASN A 105 -8.54 4.57 -19.80
C ASN A 105 -7.44 3.84 -19.04
N ALA A 106 -7.05 2.66 -19.55
CA ALA A 106 -6.04 1.82 -18.91
C ALA A 106 -4.66 2.49 -18.81
N SER A 107 -4.28 3.33 -19.77
CA SER A 107 -2.97 4.00 -19.78
C SER A 107 -2.85 5.04 -18.66
N GLU A 108 -3.91 5.80 -18.41
CA GLU A 108 -3.97 6.74 -17.27
C GLU A 108 -3.90 6.00 -15.94
N LEU A 109 -4.61 4.88 -15.82
CA LEU A 109 -4.55 4.03 -14.63
C LEU A 109 -3.13 3.50 -14.40
N ILE A 110 -2.45 2.99 -15.44
CA ILE A 110 -1.07 2.51 -15.35
C ILE A 110 -0.13 3.65 -14.91
N ALA A 111 -0.28 4.85 -15.46
CA ALA A 111 0.52 6.01 -15.05
C ALA A 111 0.31 6.36 -13.57
N ALA A 112 -0.93 6.35 -13.10
CA ALA A 112 -1.25 6.54 -11.69
C ALA A 112 -0.60 5.45 -10.81
N ARG A 113 -0.60 4.19 -11.25
CA ARG A 113 0.04 3.06 -10.55
C ARG A 113 1.56 3.23 -10.43
N VAL A 114 2.23 3.77 -11.44
CA VAL A 114 3.66 4.12 -11.36
C VAL A 114 3.90 5.13 -10.25
N VAL A 115 3.10 6.21 -10.21
CA VAL A 115 3.23 7.25 -9.17
C VAL A 115 2.94 6.71 -7.78
N GLN A 116 1.90 5.88 -7.63
CA GLN A 116 1.57 5.22 -6.35
C GLN A 116 2.71 4.32 -5.88
N GLY A 117 3.27 3.48 -6.75
CA GLY A 117 4.39 2.59 -6.43
C GLY A 117 5.63 3.37 -5.96
N ALA A 118 5.97 4.45 -6.66
CA ALA A 118 7.08 5.34 -6.27
C ALA A 118 6.83 6.00 -4.90
N ALA A 119 5.61 6.48 -4.66
CA ALA A 119 5.22 7.10 -3.39
C ALA A 119 5.27 6.11 -2.22
N ALA A 120 4.76 4.89 -2.40
CA ALA A 120 4.83 3.83 -1.40
C ALA A 120 6.27 3.42 -1.08
N ALA A 121 7.14 3.36 -2.10
CA ALA A 121 8.57 3.11 -1.92
C ALA A 121 9.26 4.20 -1.08
N VAL A 122 8.82 5.45 -1.19
CA VAL A 122 9.31 6.56 -0.36
C VAL A 122 8.84 6.41 1.09
N MET A 123 7.63 5.94 1.34
CA MET A 123 7.04 5.80 2.68
C MET A 123 7.66 4.65 3.49
N THR A 124 7.87 3.49 2.88
CA THR A 124 8.22 2.24 3.55
C THR A 124 9.52 2.31 4.37
N PRO A 125 10.67 2.77 3.85
CA PRO A 125 11.90 2.85 4.64
C PRO A 125 11.80 3.89 5.76
N GLN A 126 11.01 4.95 5.59
CA GLN A 126 10.82 5.98 6.62
C GLN A 126 10.08 5.42 7.84
N LEU A 127 9.05 4.58 7.62
CA LEU A 127 8.34 3.88 8.68
C LEU A 127 9.29 2.97 9.46
N LEU A 128 10.01 2.08 8.76
CA LEU A 128 10.90 1.10 9.40
C LEU A 128 12.04 1.78 10.15
N ALA A 129 12.63 2.84 9.58
CA ALA A 129 13.69 3.61 10.22
C ALA A 129 13.18 4.38 11.44
N THR A 130 11.97 4.94 11.37
CA THR A 130 11.34 5.64 12.50
C THR A 130 11.05 4.67 13.64
N PHE A 131 10.54 3.47 13.38
CA PHE A 131 10.34 2.45 14.41
C PHE A 131 11.66 2.07 15.11
N ARG A 132 12.75 1.92 14.35
CA ARG A 132 14.07 1.61 14.91
C ARG A 132 14.61 2.70 15.82
N THR A 133 14.29 3.96 15.56
CA THR A 133 14.76 5.10 16.36
C THR A 133 13.85 5.41 17.55
N MET A 134 12.54 5.19 17.43
CA MET A 134 11.55 5.49 18.47
C MET A 134 11.44 4.41 19.55
N PHE A 135 11.71 3.15 19.21
CA PHE A 135 11.55 2.01 20.09
C PHE A 135 12.86 1.26 20.28
N SER A 136 13.09 0.75 21.49
CA SER A 136 14.26 -0.04 21.85
C SER A 136 13.87 -1.34 22.56
N GLY A 137 14.77 -2.32 22.58
CA GLY A 137 14.58 -3.57 23.31
C GLY A 137 13.23 -4.25 23.01
N ARG A 138 12.49 -4.58 24.08
CA ARG A 138 11.19 -5.28 24.00
C ARG A 138 10.10 -4.46 23.28
N GLU A 139 10.08 -3.13 23.49
CA GLU A 139 9.09 -2.25 22.82
C GLU A 139 9.26 -2.26 21.30
N ARG A 140 10.49 -2.36 20.78
CA ARG A 140 10.75 -2.48 19.35
C ARG A 140 10.13 -3.76 18.79
N GLY A 141 10.31 -4.89 19.50
CA GLY A 141 9.67 -6.16 19.11
C GLY A 141 8.16 -6.05 19.07
N GLN A 142 7.55 -5.38 20.05
CA GLN A 142 6.10 -5.14 20.08
C GLN A 142 5.63 -4.25 18.93
N ALA A 143 6.33 -3.15 18.63
CA ALA A 143 5.97 -2.25 17.51
C ALA A 143 6.02 -2.96 16.16
N PHE A 144 7.08 -3.74 15.89
CA PHE A 144 7.19 -4.54 14.67
C PHE A 144 6.18 -5.69 14.63
N GLY A 145 5.89 -6.31 15.79
CA GLY A 145 4.87 -7.36 15.91
C GLY A 145 3.47 -6.82 15.58
N ILE A 146 3.09 -5.67 16.12
CA ILE A 146 1.82 -5.00 15.81
C ILE A 146 1.77 -4.63 14.33
N TYR A 147 2.84 -4.04 13.78
CA TYR A 147 2.93 -3.72 12.36
C TYR A 147 2.70 -4.96 11.48
N GLY A 148 3.42 -6.06 11.75
CA GLY A 148 3.27 -7.31 11.01
C GLY A 148 1.88 -7.93 11.15
N ALA A 149 1.29 -7.91 12.36
CA ALA A 149 -0.06 -8.42 12.61
C ALA A 149 -1.12 -7.60 11.84
N VAL A 150 -0.98 -6.28 11.83
CA VAL A 150 -1.90 -5.38 11.11
C VAL A 150 -1.82 -5.60 9.61
N LEU A 151 -0.62 -5.75 9.04
CA LEU A 151 -0.46 -6.05 7.62
C LEU A 151 -1.00 -7.44 7.26
N GLY A 152 -0.75 -8.44 8.11
CA GLY A 152 -1.29 -9.80 7.92
C GLY A 152 -2.82 -9.82 7.95
N LEU A 153 -3.43 -9.12 8.90
CA LEU A 153 -4.89 -8.98 8.98
C LEU A 153 -5.45 -8.20 7.78
N ALA A 154 -4.81 -7.12 7.37
CA ALA A 154 -5.23 -6.34 6.20
C ALA A 154 -5.22 -7.19 4.92
N SER A 155 -4.18 -8.01 4.73
CA SER A 155 -4.09 -8.94 3.61
C SER A 155 -5.21 -9.99 3.64
N ALA A 156 -5.48 -10.60 4.80
CA ALA A 156 -6.54 -11.57 4.97
C ALA A 156 -7.94 -10.96 4.73
N VAL A 157 -8.20 -9.79 5.30
CA VAL A 157 -9.45 -9.04 5.10
C VAL A 157 -9.62 -8.66 3.63
N GLY A 158 -8.54 -8.22 2.98
CA GLY A 158 -8.55 -7.88 1.56
C GLY A 158 -8.94 -9.06 0.67
N LEU A 159 -8.39 -10.25 0.93
CA LEU A 159 -8.74 -11.48 0.21
C LEU A 159 -10.21 -11.88 0.43
N LEU A 160 -10.69 -11.77 1.69
CA LEU A 160 -12.08 -12.09 2.02
C LEU A 160 -13.06 -11.12 1.37
N LEU A 161 -12.80 -9.82 1.45
CA LEU A 161 -13.61 -8.80 0.80
C LEU A 161 -13.59 -8.96 -0.72
N GLY A 162 -12.42 -9.26 -1.29
CA GLY A 162 -12.26 -9.56 -2.71
C GLY A 162 -13.11 -10.74 -3.15
N GLY A 163 -13.03 -11.84 -2.43
CA GLY A 163 -13.83 -13.03 -2.68
C GLY A 163 -15.34 -12.76 -2.57
N LEU A 164 -15.75 -11.98 -1.54
CA LEU A 164 -17.14 -11.61 -1.33
C LEU A 164 -17.67 -10.69 -2.45
N LEU A 165 -16.91 -9.71 -2.87
CA LEU A 165 -17.27 -8.81 -3.96
C LEU A 165 -17.37 -9.58 -5.29
N LEU A 166 -16.40 -10.45 -5.57
CA LEU A 166 -16.45 -11.31 -6.76
C LEU A 166 -17.67 -12.22 -6.73
N TRP A 167 -17.97 -12.85 -5.60
CA TRP A 167 -19.18 -13.67 -5.43
C TRP A 167 -20.46 -12.87 -5.64
N ALA A 168 -20.56 -11.65 -5.05
CA ALA A 168 -21.70 -10.77 -5.21
C ALA A 168 -21.87 -10.30 -6.67
N TYR A 169 -20.75 -10.02 -7.36
CA TYR A 169 -20.75 -9.69 -8.79
C TYR A 169 -21.26 -10.86 -9.65
N LEU A 170 -20.72 -12.07 -9.43
CA LEU A 170 -21.13 -13.27 -10.17
C LEU A 170 -22.60 -13.60 -9.92
N ARG A 171 -23.11 -13.40 -8.71
CA ARG A 171 -24.51 -13.65 -8.36
C ARG A 171 -25.49 -12.65 -9.02
N ARG A 172 -25.02 -11.47 -9.38
CA ARG A 172 -25.83 -10.45 -10.09
C ARG A 172 -25.87 -10.67 -11.60
N GLN A 173 -24.98 -11.51 -12.15
CA GLN A 173 -25.03 -11.85 -13.57
C GLN A 173 -26.12 -12.89 -13.83
N PRO A 174 -27.04 -12.65 -14.79
CA PRO A 174 -28.08 -13.62 -15.13
C PRO A 174 -27.44 -14.92 -15.61
N ALA A 175 -27.93 -16.05 -15.08
CA ALA A 175 -27.44 -17.40 -15.34
C ALA A 175 -27.34 -17.83 -16.82
N GLY A 176 -27.95 -17.07 -17.74
CA GLY A 176 -27.92 -17.34 -19.18
C GLY A 176 -26.58 -17.11 -19.87
N LEU A 177 -25.66 -16.26 -19.32
CA LEU A 177 -24.39 -15.94 -19.96
C LEU A 177 -23.37 -17.09 -19.91
N TYR A 178 -23.51 -18.01 -18.94
CA TYR A 178 -22.62 -19.17 -18.83
C TYR A 178 -23.07 -20.36 -19.67
N ALA A 179 -24.38 -20.53 -19.89
CA ALA A 179 -24.91 -21.59 -20.73
C ALA A 179 -24.47 -21.46 -22.20
N ASP A 180 -24.40 -20.24 -22.73
CA ASP A 180 -23.99 -19.98 -24.12
C ASP A 180 -22.49 -20.19 -24.38
N ARG A 181 -21.63 -20.08 -23.34
CA ARG A 181 -20.18 -20.30 -23.49
C ARG A 181 -19.78 -21.78 -23.36
N LEU A 182 -20.58 -22.58 -22.71
CA LEU A 182 -20.34 -24.04 -22.59
C LEU A 182 -20.94 -24.82 -23.77
N ALA A 183 -21.81 -24.16 -24.59
CA ALA A 183 -22.43 -24.75 -25.77
C ALA A 183 -21.67 -24.48 -27.09
N ARG A 184 -20.53 -23.78 -27.04
CA ARG A 184 -19.61 -23.53 -28.15
C ARG A 184 -18.29 -24.21 -27.93
#